data_10463f6dab96ba31f7591b4d27be9c57
#
_entry.id   10463f6dab96ba31f7591b4d27be9c57
#
_cell.length_a   1.000
_cell.length_b   1.000
_cell.length_c   1.000
_cell.angle_alpha   90.00
_cell.angle_beta   90.00
_cell.angle_gamma   90.00
#
_symmetry.space_group_name_H-M   'P 1'
#
loop_
_entity.id
_entity.type
_entity.pdbx_description
1 polymer ?
#
loop_
_entity_poly.entity_id
_entity_poly.type
_entity_poly.pdbx_seq_one_letter_code
_entity_poly.pdbx_strand_id
1 'polypeptide(L)'
;MNHAWVDRHFLPEFFRDHALNLRAVLILRIGLVALGVATITLLRRWAARATARLGALSILMAAAPSLLALVLAVAVSEIIVRTAAWRVAAEAPKTPEPQLQADPRLGWRFTPGRVGYWIKGGRRIAYAIDAGGRRAASPSSRPDMNCPTIVFAGESIIAGVGLQWPETIPAQVGQRLGVQSVSVAVNGFATDQAYMRLKDQLPRFHRPLAVVMLFSPALFWKNLQVDRPHFGPGLVWQPARPTLRLTEIAHRAVPYLSDAEIEAGVQMTRAVLRATLADARARGAEGVILTPVFTPEEPGAVALRRRILDQGGIPYLLVPLDQTWRIQGDGHPDPRGARVVGEAVAARLKPHIPPNSACRSGS
;
A
#
# COMPACT_ATOMS: atom_id res chain seq x y z
N MET A 1 -10.91 26.54 3.35
CA MET A 1 -10.35 25.36 2.67
C MET A 1 -11.45 24.80 1.78
N ASN A 2 -11.22 24.75 0.47
CA ASN A 2 -12.16 24.17 -0.49
C ASN A 2 -11.99 22.64 -0.56
N HIS A 3 -12.95 21.92 -1.14
CA HIS A 3 -12.90 20.47 -1.29
C HIS A 3 -11.63 20.01 -2.03
N ALA A 4 -11.22 20.71 -3.08
CA ALA A 4 -10.03 20.37 -3.84
C ALA A 4 -8.74 20.39 -3.00
N TRP A 5 -8.64 21.29 -2.01
CA TRP A 5 -7.51 21.32 -1.08
C TRP A 5 -7.54 20.09 -0.15
N VAL A 6 -8.73 19.69 0.32
CA VAL A 6 -8.88 18.51 1.18
C VAL A 6 -8.51 17.25 0.39
N ASP A 7 -9.06 17.09 -0.81
CA ASP A 7 -8.78 15.93 -1.67
C ASP A 7 -7.30 15.82 -2.05
N ARG A 8 -6.61 16.95 -2.11
CA ARG A 8 -5.17 17.00 -2.40
C ARG A 8 -4.31 16.54 -1.23
N HIS A 9 -4.63 16.96 -0.01
CA HIS A 9 -3.78 16.74 1.18
C HIS A 9 -4.22 15.56 2.05
N PHE A 10 -5.45 15.09 1.87
CA PHE A 10 -6.00 13.89 2.50
C PHE A 10 -6.32 12.89 1.42
N LEU A 11 -5.30 12.15 1.02
CA LEU A 11 -5.37 11.25 -0.12
C LEU A 11 -6.48 10.20 0.04
N PRO A 12 -7.13 9.79 -1.07
CA PRO A 12 -8.16 8.77 -1.05
C PRO A 12 -7.59 7.44 -0.57
N GLU A 13 -8.36 6.69 0.18
CA GLU A 13 -8.02 5.34 0.62
C GLU A 13 -8.90 4.31 -0.10
N PHE A 14 -8.26 3.27 -0.63
CA PHE A 14 -8.95 2.20 -1.36
C PHE A 14 -9.99 1.44 -0.52
N PHE A 15 -9.74 1.33 0.79
CA PHE A 15 -10.54 0.50 1.70
C PHE A 15 -11.51 1.30 2.59
N ARG A 16 -11.52 2.62 2.50
CA ARG A 16 -12.36 3.50 3.34
C ARG A 16 -13.37 4.27 2.51
N ASP A 17 -14.49 4.57 3.15
CA ASP A 17 -15.46 5.51 2.62
C ASP A 17 -14.94 6.95 2.76
N HIS A 18 -14.73 7.61 1.63
CA HIS A 18 -14.23 8.98 1.57
C HIS A 18 -15.16 9.98 2.27
N ALA A 19 -16.47 9.80 2.15
CA ALA A 19 -17.46 10.68 2.80
C ALA A 19 -17.34 10.63 4.34
N LEU A 20 -17.06 9.45 4.89
CA LEU A 20 -16.81 9.27 6.33
C LEU A 20 -15.55 10.00 6.78
N ASN A 21 -14.47 9.91 6.00
CA ASN A 21 -13.21 10.61 6.27
C ASN A 21 -13.40 12.13 6.25
N LEU A 22 -14.10 12.66 5.26
CA LEU A 22 -14.39 14.10 5.16
C LEU A 22 -15.21 14.59 6.37
N ARG A 23 -16.22 13.84 6.80
CA ARG A 23 -17.01 14.17 8.01
C ARG A 23 -16.16 14.16 9.28
N ALA A 24 -15.29 13.15 9.45
CA ALA A 24 -14.39 13.06 10.60
C ALA A 24 -13.41 14.24 10.66
N VAL A 25 -12.81 14.61 9.52
CA VAL A 25 -11.93 15.78 9.40
C VAL A 25 -12.67 17.08 9.69
N LEU A 26 -13.93 17.22 9.22
CA LEU A 26 -14.76 18.40 9.49
C LEU A 26 -15.08 18.52 10.99
N ILE A 27 -15.50 17.44 11.62
CA ILE A 27 -15.80 17.39 13.07
C ILE A 27 -14.54 17.74 13.88
N LEU A 28 -13.39 17.16 13.53
CA LEU A 28 -12.12 17.47 14.18
C LEU A 28 -11.76 18.96 14.07
N ARG A 29 -11.94 19.58 12.91
CA ARG A 29 -11.69 21.01 12.68
C ARG A 29 -12.59 21.89 13.52
N ILE A 30 -13.89 21.60 13.52
CA ILE A 30 -14.86 22.35 14.34
C ILE A 30 -14.46 22.24 15.83
N GLY A 31 -14.11 21.03 16.29
CA GLY A 31 -13.65 20.79 17.66
C GLY A 31 -12.38 21.57 18.01
N LEU A 32 -11.37 21.57 17.12
CA LEU A 32 -10.13 22.32 17.34
C LEU A 32 -10.35 23.84 17.36
N VAL A 33 -11.19 24.37 16.46
CA VAL A 33 -11.56 25.79 16.45
C VAL A 33 -12.30 26.15 17.71
N ALA A 34 -13.29 25.35 18.11
CA ALA A 34 -14.06 25.58 19.34
C ALA A 34 -13.15 25.53 20.59
N LEU A 35 -12.23 24.55 20.66
CA LEU A 35 -11.23 24.45 21.72
C LEU A 35 -10.29 25.66 21.75
N GLY A 36 -9.80 26.10 20.58
CA GLY A 36 -8.95 27.27 20.45
C GLY A 36 -9.67 28.55 20.92
N VAL A 37 -10.92 28.76 20.48
CA VAL A 37 -11.75 29.89 20.93
C VAL A 37 -12.00 29.83 22.46
N ALA A 38 -12.38 28.66 22.97
CA ALA A 38 -12.57 28.47 24.43
C ALA A 38 -11.28 28.75 25.22
N THR A 39 -10.14 28.26 24.73
CA THR A 39 -8.83 28.53 25.37
C THR A 39 -8.52 30.01 25.38
N ILE A 40 -8.66 30.71 24.25
CA ILE A 40 -8.41 32.12 24.14
C ILE A 40 -9.38 32.92 25.07
N THR A 41 -10.65 32.60 25.08
CA THR A 41 -11.66 33.35 25.86
C THR A 41 -11.54 33.09 27.35
N LEU A 42 -11.33 31.84 27.76
CA LEU A 42 -11.29 31.45 29.16
C LEU A 42 -9.91 31.73 29.83
N LEU A 43 -8.82 31.35 29.11
CA LEU A 43 -7.47 31.46 29.70
C LEU A 43 -6.78 32.79 29.48
N ARG A 44 -7.20 33.60 28.48
CA ARG A 44 -6.57 34.90 28.21
C ARG A 44 -6.59 35.82 29.42
N ARG A 45 -7.74 35.94 30.10
CA ARG A 45 -7.89 36.82 31.29
C ARG A 45 -7.07 36.31 32.46
N TRP A 46 -7.00 34.98 32.62
CA TRP A 46 -6.21 34.36 33.69
C TRP A 46 -4.71 34.49 33.40
N ALA A 47 -4.26 34.18 32.18
CA ALA A 47 -2.86 34.34 31.77
C ALA A 47 -2.39 35.81 31.88
N ALA A 48 -3.20 36.77 31.43
CA ALA A 48 -2.89 38.18 31.54
C ALA A 48 -2.74 38.65 32.98
N ARG A 49 -3.57 38.16 33.91
CA ARG A 49 -3.42 38.48 35.36
C ARG A 49 -2.19 37.81 35.99
N ALA A 50 -1.92 36.56 35.60
CA ALA A 50 -0.77 35.81 36.12
C ALA A 50 0.56 36.40 35.61
N THR A 51 0.62 36.88 34.38
CA THR A 51 1.85 37.40 33.75
C THR A 51 2.08 38.90 34.01
N ALA A 52 1.01 39.67 34.30
CA ALA A 52 1.11 41.12 34.53
C ALA A 52 2.04 41.55 35.70
N ARG A 53 2.37 40.62 36.60
CA ARG A 53 3.23 40.86 37.77
C ARG A 53 4.61 40.19 37.65
N LEU A 54 4.90 39.51 36.54
CA LEU A 54 6.12 38.73 36.37
C LEU A 54 7.03 39.42 35.35
N GLY A 55 8.29 39.60 35.68
CA GLY A 55 9.33 40.00 34.73
C GLY A 55 9.61 38.85 33.73
N ALA A 56 10.23 39.16 32.56
CA ALA A 56 10.50 38.22 31.51
C ALA A 56 11.26 36.95 31.99
N LEU A 57 12.23 37.12 32.88
CA LEU A 57 13.00 36.01 33.47
C LEU A 57 12.14 35.12 34.36
N SER A 58 11.21 35.67 35.11
CA SER A 58 10.29 34.91 35.97
C SER A 58 9.27 34.13 35.13
N ILE A 59 8.84 34.68 34.00
CA ILE A 59 7.98 33.98 33.04
C ILE A 59 8.73 32.77 32.41
N LEU A 60 9.98 32.95 32.02
CA LEU A 60 10.82 31.91 31.49
C LEU A 60 11.06 30.78 32.51
N MET A 61 11.39 31.16 33.77
CA MET A 61 11.57 30.19 34.83
C MET A 61 10.29 29.46 35.22
N ALA A 62 9.13 30.08 35.13
CA ALA A 62 7.84 29.43 35.36
C ALA A 62 7.40 28.54 34.20
N ALA A 63 7.83 28.84 32.97
CA ALA A 63 7.55 28.03 31.78
C ALA A 63 8.43 26.77 31.69
N ALA A 64 9.67 26.83 32.22
CA ALA A 64 10.62 25.71 32.11
C ALA A 64 10.11 24.38 32.71
N PRO A 65 9.50 24.32 33.90
CA PRO A 65 8.91 23.08 34.42
C PRO A 65 7.78 22.56 33.58
N SER A 66 6.95 23.43 32.99
CA SER A 66 5.85 23.03 32.10
C SER A 66 6.36 22.43 30.81
N LEU A 67 7.41 23.01 30.23
CA LEU A 67 8.07 22.47 29.05
C LEU A 67 8.72 21.13 29.36
N LEU A 68 9.41 21.00 30.47
CA LEU A 68 10.01 19.74 30.93
C LEU A 68 8.93 18.68 31.16
N ALA A 69 7.82 19.02 31.82
CA ALA A 69 6.69 18.12 32.03
C ALA A 69 6.08 17.63 30.68
N LEU A 70 5.95 18.54 29.71
CA LEU A 70 5.47 18.19 28.37
C LEU A 70 6.43 17.21 27.66
N VAL A 71 7.74 17.48 27.69
CA VAL A 71 8.76 16.59 27.11
C VAL A 71 8.73 15.22 27.77
N LEU A 72 8.67 15.17 29.10
CA LEU A 72 8.55 13.92 29.85
C LEU A 72 7.25 13.18 29.54
N ALA A 73 6.12 13.89 29.45
CA ALA A 73 4.85 13.28 29.07
C ALA A 73 4.89 12.65 27.67
N VAL A 74 5.49 13.34 26.71
CA VAL A 74 5.68 12.79 25.33
C VAL A 74 6.61 11.57 25.37
N ALA A 75 7.73 11.63 26.09
CA ALA A 75 8.67 10.52 26.19
C ALA A 75 8.03 9.29 26.86
N VAL A 76 7.32 9.48 27.97
CA VAL A 76 6.61 8.40 28.67
C VAL A 76 5.51 7.82 27.81
N SER A 77 4.74 8.66 27.12
CA SER A 77 3.69 8.21 26.20
C SER A 77 4.27 7.37 25.05
N GLU A 78 5.40 7.78 24.48
CA GLU A 78 6.10 7.02 23.43
C GLU A 78 6.56 5.65 23.96
N ILE A 79 7.12 5.57 25.16
CA ILE A 79 7.52 4.32 25.82
C ILE A 79 6.30 3.41 26.04
N ILE A 80 5.20 3.96 26.56
CA ILE A 80 3.96 3.20 26.82
C ILE A 80 3.41 2.62 25.50
N VAL A 81 3.33 3.44 24.43
CA VAL A 81 2.82 2.99 23.15
C VAL A 81 3.70 1.91 22.53
N ARG A 82 5.03 2.04 22.63
CA ARG A 82 5.97 1.01 22.14
C ARG A 82 5.82 -0.29 22.93
N THR A 83 5.73 -0.22 24.25
CA THR A 83 5.58 -1.43 25.09
C THR A 83 4.21 -2.08 24.91
N ALA A 84 3.14 -1.30 24.79
CA ALA A 84 1.80 -1.83 24.50
C ALA A 84 1.75 -2.51 23.12
N ALA A 85 2.32 -1.89 22.09
CA ALA A 85 2.41 -2.47 20.75
C ALA A 85 3.20 -3.79 20.76
N TRP A 86 4.31 -3.86 21.52
CA TRP A 86 5.10 -5.07 21.66
C TRP A 86 4.32 -6.19 22.38
N ARG A 87 3.60 -5.86 23.46
CA ARG A 87 2.75 -6.83 24.18
C ARG A 87 1.66 -7.40 23.27
N VAL A 88 0.92 -6.56 22.57
CA VAL A 88 -0.12 -6.99 21.63
C VAL A 88 0.46 -7.89 20.54
N ALA A 89 1.64 -7.59 20.01
CA ALA A 89 2.31 -8.42 19.03
C ALA A 89 2.80 -9.75 19.60
N ALA A 90 3.24 -9.77 20.86
CA ALA A 90 3.70 -10.99 21.55
C ALA A 90 2.54 -11.89 21.97
N GLU A 91 1.38 -11.32 22.33
CA GLU A 91 0.18 -12.02 22.77
C GLU A 91 -0.74 -12.39 21.59
N ALA A 92 -0.51 -11.84 20.40
CA ALA A 92 -1.30 -12.18 19.23
C ALA A 92 -1.31 -13.70 19.02
N PRO A 93 -2.50 -14.32 18.89
CA PRO A 93 -2.56 -15.76 18.67
C PRO A 93 -1.73 -16.10 17.44
N LYS A 94 -0.86 -17.11 17.57
CA LYS A 94 -0.08 -17.66 16.45
C LYS A 94 -1.05 -18.38 15.50
N THR A 95 -1.86 -17.59 14.81
CA THR A 95 -2.80 -18.11 13.82
C THR A 95 -2.04 -18.81 12.70
N PRO A 96 -2.60 -19.86 12.11
CA PRO A 96 -2.01 -20.53 10.94
C PRO A 96 -2.14 -19.68 9.66
N GLU A 97 -2.11 -18.36 9.79
CA GLU A 97 -2.14 -17.42 8.66
C GLU A 97 -0.82 -17.44 7.90
N PRO A 98 -0.81 -17.07 6.60
CA PRO A 98 0.43 -16.87 5.87
C PRO A 98 1.17 -15.71 6.51
N GLN A 99 1.99 -16.03 7.51
CA GLN A 99 2.71 -15.03 8.26
C GLN A 99 3.75 -14.38 7.36
N LEU A 100 3.81 -13.08 7.45
CA LEU A 100 4.90 -12.31 6.92
C LEU A 100 6.09 -12.48 7.87
N GLN A 101 7.26 -12.66 7.32
CA GLN A 101 8.52 -12.56 8.06
C GLN A 101 9.24 -11.28 7.71
N ALA A 102 10.04 -10.76 8.65
CA ALA A 102 10.88 -9.60 8.41
C ALA A 102 11.87 -9.85 7.26
N ASP A 103 12.10 -8.84 6.46
CA ASP A 103 13.07 -8.84 5.38
C ASP A 103 13.81 -7.49 5.41
N PRO A 104 15.15 -7.45 5.56
CA PRO A 104 15.90 -6.21 5.75
C PRO A 104 15.83 -5.28 4.54
N ARG A 105 15.63 -5.83 3.34
CA ARG A 105 15.58 -5.07 2.09
C ARG A 105 14.17 -4.62 1.72
N LEU A 106 13.17 -5.49 1.94
CA LEU A 106 11.79 -5.27 1.54
C LEU A 106 10.89 -4.83 2.71
N GLY A 107 11.41 -4.87 3.95
CA GLY A 107 10.65 -4.70 5.18
C GLY A 107 10.02 -6.01 5.64
N TRP A 108 9.33 -6.72 4.77
CA TRP A 108 8.75 -8.04 5.02
C TRP A 108 8.54 -8.82 3.72
N ARG A 109 8.34 -10.11 3.88
CA ARG A 109 7.96 -11.03 2.79
C ARG A 109 7.10 -12.17 3.34
N PHE A 110 6.43 -12.91 2.47
CA PHE A 110 5.79 -14.16 2.89
C PHE A 110 6.81 -15.18 3.40
N THR A 111 6.44 -15.93 4.44
CA THR A 111 7.22 -17.04 4.96
C THR A 111 7.19 -18.21 3.96
N PRO A 112 8.33 -18.64 3.40
CA PRO A 112 8.36 -19.70 2.39
C PRO A 112 7.83 -21.06 2.89
N GLY A 113 7.22 -21.83 2.00
CA GLY A 113 6.76 -23.18 2.26
C GLY A 113 5.54 -23.27 3.20
N ARG A 114 4.84 -22.18 3.46
CA ARG A 114 3.77 -22.12 4.46
C ARG A 114 2.38 -22.29 3.85
N VAL A 115 1.51 -22.95 4.59
CA VAL A 115 0.05 -22.93 4.38
C VAL A 115 -0.60 -22.25 5.56
N GLY A 116 -1.52 -21.33 5.30
CA GLY A 116 -2.34 -20.69 6.30
C GLY A 116 -3.76 -20.49 5.81
N TYR A 117 -4.62 -20.00 6.70
CA TYR A 117 -6.02 -19.75 6.39
C TYR A 117 -6.42 -18.35 6.89
N TRP A 118 -7.20 -17.66 6.10
CA TRP A 118 -7.87 -16.44 6.50
C TRP A 118 -9.38 -16.58 6.40
N ILE A 119 -10.10 -15.99 7.34
CA ILE A 119 -11.55 -15.83 7.23
C ILE A 119 -11.81 -14.41 6.74
N LYS A 120 -12.39 -14.30 5.55
CA LYS A 120 -12.71 -13.02 4.91
C LYS A 120 -14.09 -13.11 4.26
N GLY A 121 -14.96 -12.13 4.57
CA GLY A 121 -16.34 -12.14 4.07
C GLY A 121 -17.08 -13.46 4.39
N GLY A 122 -16.88 -14.05 5.56
CA GLY A 122 -17.46 -15.33 5.97
C GLY A 122 -16.87 -16.56 5.28
N ARG A 123 -15.87 -16.42 4.39
CA ARG A 123 -15.23 -17.54 3.67
C ARG A 123 -13.88 -17.89 4.29
N ARG A 124 -13.61 -19.18 4.46
CA ARG A 124 -12.28 -19.68 4.82
C ARG A 124 -11.41 -19.77 3.56
N ILE A 125 -10.41 -18.93 3.48
CA ILE A 125 -9.52 -18.81 2.33
C ILE A 125 -8.18 -19.48 2.65
N ALA A 126 -7.78 -20.45 1.84
CA ALA A 126 -6.48 -21.09 1.95
C ALA A 126 -5.40 -20.22 1.26
N TYR A 127 -4.28 -20.04 1.96
CA TYR A 127 -3.08 -19.39 1.44
C TYR A 127 -1.92 -20.37 1.44
N ALA A 128 -1.48 -20.77 0.27
CA ALA A 128 -0.27 -21.54 0.09
C ALA A 128 0.85 -20.63 -0.41
N ILE A 129 2.00 -20.71 0.23
CA ILE A 129 3.21 -19.98 -0.15
C ILE A 129 4.26 -21.00 -0.55
N ASP A 130 4.79 -20.88 -1.75
CA ASP A 130 5.83 -21.78 -2.27
C ASP A 130 7.18 -21.56 -1.58
N ALA A 131 8.17 -22.39 -1.89
CA ALA A 131 9.52 -22.27 -1.35
C ALA A 131 10.23 -20.96 -1.75
N GLY A 132 9.77 -20.28 -2.79
CA GLY A 132 10.27 -18.95 -3.20
C GLY A 132 9.60 -17.79 -2.47
N GLY A 133 8.69 -18.07 -1.52
CA GLY A 133 7.93 -17.06 -0.80
C GLY A 133 6.89 -16.36 -1.69
N ARG A 134 6.33 -17.05 -2.67
CA ARG A 134 5.31 -16.56 -3.60
C ARG A 134 3.99 -17.25 -3.31
N ARG A 135 2.89 -16.52 -3.40
CA ARG A 135 1.58 -17.15 -3.34
C ARG A 135 1.36 -18.07 -4.55
N ALA A 136 0.94 -19.30 -4.29
CA ALA A 136 0.80 -20.36 -5.26
C ALA A 136 -0.41 -21.27 -4.96
N ALA A 137 -0.68 -22.25 -5.81
CA ALA A 137 -1.73 -23.24 -5.59
C ALA A 137 -1.43 -24.14 -4.37
N SER A 138 -0.16 -24.47 -4.16
CA SER A 138 0.29 -25.28 -3.04
C SER A 138 1.71 -24.87 -2.60
N PRO A 139 2.16 -25.25 -1.38
CA PRO A 139 3.55 -24.99 -0.94
C PRO A 139 4.58 -25.78 -1.75
N SER A 140 4.17 -26.87 -2.37
CA SER A 140 5.00 -27.69 -3.26
C SER A 140 5.09 -27.16 -4.68
N SER A 141 4.30 -26.13 -5.02
CA SER A 141 4.36 -25.52 -6.36
C SER A 141 5.78 -25.07 -6.69
N ARG A 142 6.22 -25.41 -7.89
CA ARG A 142 7.54 -25.04 -8.42
C ARG A 142 7.35 -24.48 -9.82
N PRO A 143 7.40 -23.15 -10.00
CA PRO A 143 7.39 -22.63 -11.36
C PRO A 143 8.69 -23.07 -12.06
N ASP A 144 8.52 -23.52 -13.31
CA ASP A 144 9.66 -23.80 -14.17
C ASP A 144 10.25 -22.49 -14.69
N MET A 145 11.51 -22.22 -14.37
CA MET A 145 12.19 -20.97 -14.72
C MET A 145 12.47 -20.83 -16.23
N ASN A 146 12.39 -21.94 -16.98
CA ASN A 146 12.57 -21.97 -18.44
C ASN A 146 11.25 -21.83 -19.20
N CYS A 147 10.12 -21.93 -18.50
CA CYS A 147 8.81 -21.81 -19.12
C CYS A 147 8.45 -20.36 -19.47
N PRO A 148 7.72 -20.16 -20.57
CA PRO A 148 7.11 -18.87 -20.86
C PRO A 148 6.21 -18.43 -19.71
N THR A 149 6.52 -17.29 -19.10
CA THR A 149 5.92 -16.89 -17.81
C THR A 149 5.39 -15.48 -17.85
N ILE A 150 4.20 -15.27 -17.31
CA ILE A 150 3.69 -13.95 -16.96
C ILE A 150 3.99 -13.69 -15.47
N VAL A 151 4.72 -12.63 -15.18
CA VAL A 151 5.12 -12.25 -13.82
C VAL A 151 4.23 -11.11 -13.32
N PHE A 152 3.54 -11.34 -12.22
CA PHE A 152 2.67 -10.37 -11.58
C PHE A 152 3.36 -9.77 -10.34
N ALA A 153 3.48 -8.45 -10.30
CA ALA A 153 3.99 -7.70 -9.17
C ALA A 153 2.93 -6.73 -8.62
N GLY A 154 2.97 -6.46 -7.33
CA GLY A 154 1.99 -5.60 -6.68
C GLY A 154 1.88 -5.92 -5.19
N GLU A 155 0.71 -5.65 -4.66
CA GLU A 155 0.37 -5.81 -3.26
C GLU A 155 -0.78 -6.82 -3.07
N SER A 156 -1.58 -6.64 -2.01
CA SER A 156 -2.66 -7.55 -1.59
C SER A 156 -3.68 -7.90 -2.69
N ILE A 157 -3.96 -6.99 -3.62
CA ILE A 157 -4.90 -7.23 -4.73
C ILE A 157 -4.35 -8.31 -5.67
N ILE A 158 -3.08 -8.21 -6.06
CA ILE A 158 -2.42 -9.23 -6.90
C ILE A 158 -2.12 -10.50 -6.11
N ALA A 159 -1.72 -10.37 -4.84
CA ALA A 159 -1.60 -11.52 -3.94
C ALA A 159 -2.93 -12.23 -3.71
N GLY A 160 -4.07 -11.58 -4.02
CA GLY A 160 -5.42 -12.12 -3.96
C GLY A 160 -5.90 -12.30 -2.53
N VAL A 161 -5.81 -11.23 -1.70
CA VAL A 161 -6.38 -11.25 -0.35
C VAL A 161 -7.88 -11.53 -0.43
N GLY A 162 -8.36 -12.52 0.35
CA GLY A 162 -9.75 -12.94 0.37
C GLY A 162 -10.19 -13.83 -0.79
N LEU A 163 -9.26 -14.28 -1.64
CA LEU A 163 -9.52 -15.15 -2.79
C LEU A 163 -8.83 -16.51 -2.63
N GLN A 164 -9.48 -17.59 -3.05
CA GLN A 164 -8.80 -18.87 -3.27
C GLN A 164 -7.83 -18.73 -4.46
N TRP A 165 -6.79 -19.57 -4.50
CA TRP A 165 -5.81 -19.47 -5.59
C TRP A 165 -6.42 -19.42 -7.00
N PRO A 166 -7.36 -20.30 -7.38
CA PRO A 166 -7.97 -20.26 -8.72
C PRO A 166 -8.75 -18.97 -9.02
N GLU A 167 -9.18 -18.24 -7.98
CA GLU A 167 -9.91 -16.98 -8.09
C GLU A 167 -8.98 -15.78 -8.25
N THR A 168 -7.67 -15.93 -8.00
CA THR A 168 -6.70 -14.83 -8.09
C THR A 168 -6.48 -14.38 -9.52
N ILE A 169 -6.18 -13.10 -9.70
CA ILE A 169 -5.89 -12.52 -11.02
C ILE A 169 -4.77 -13.30 -11.74
N PRO A 170 -3.61 -13.60 -11.11
CA PRO A 170 -2.55 -14.36 -11.75
C PRO A 170 -3.01 -15.74 -12.22
N ALA A 171 -3.70 -16.50 -11.36
CA ALA A 171 -4.16 -17.84 -11.70
C ALA A 171 -5.14 -17.84 -12.90
N GLN A 172 -6.09 -16.91 -12.88
CA GLN A 172 -7.08 -16.77 -13.94
C GLN A 172 -6.46 -16.38 -15.29
N VAL A 173 -5.48 -15.46 -15.29
CA VAL A 173 -4.78 -15.06 -16.51
C VAL A 173 -3.96 -16.23 -17.07
N GLY A 174 -3.21 -16.93 -16.22
CA GLY A 174 -2.44 -18.10 -16.62
C GLY A 174 -3.33 -19.20 -17.24
N GLN A 175 -4.46 -19.50 -16.61
CA GLN A 175 -5.43 -20.46 -17.09
C GLN A 175 -6.02 -20.06 -18.45
N ARG A 176 -6.44 -18.79 -18.61
CA ARG A 176 -7.05 -18.30 -19.85
C ARG A 176 -6.10 -18.27 -21.04
N LEU A 177 -4.84 -18.02 -20.78
CA LEU A 177 -3.81 -17.92 -21.82
C LEU A 177 -3.03 -19.22 -22.02
N GLY A 178 -3.25 -20.23 -21.17
CA GLY A 178 -2.54 -21.52 -21.25
C GLY A 178 -1.04 -21.40 -20.98
N VAL A 179 -0.61 -20.40 -20.19
CA VAL A 179 0.80 -20.14 -19.88
C VAL A 179 1.04 -20.08 -18.38
N GLN A 180 2.31 -20.30 -17.99
CA GLN A 180 2.69 -20.16 -16.59
C GLN A 180 2.47 -18.72 -16.13
N SER A 181 1.84 -18.56 -14.97
CA SER A 181 1.72 -17.27 -14.29
C SER A 181 2.26 -17.35 -12.86
N VAL A 182 2.99 -16.32 -12.46
CA VAL A 182 3.65 -16.27 -11.13
C VAL A 182 3.35 -14.94 -10.47
N SER A 183 2.91 -14.99 -9.21
CA SER A 183 2.70 -13.80 -8.39
C SER A 183 3.90 -13.58 -7.47
N VAL A 184 4.62 -12.47 -7.66
CA VAL A 184 5.67 -12.01 -6.73
C VAL A 184 5.13 -10.94 -5.77
N ALA A 185 3.83 -10.65 -5.81
CA ALA A 185 3.18 -9.68 -4.95
C ALA A 185 3.18 -10.09 -3.46
N VAL A 186 3.22 -9.12 -2.58
CA VAL A 186 3.17 -9.32 -1.12
C VAL A 186 2.17 -8.34 -0.50
N ASN A 187 1.38 -8.82 0.45
CA ASN A 187 0.39 -7.98 1.14
C ASN A 187 1.03 -6.75 1.79
N GLY A 188 0.37 -5.61 1.64
CA GLY A 188 0.78 -4.37 2.28
C GLY A 188 1.91 -3.62 1.59
N PHE A 189 2.52 -4.14 0.53
CA PHE A 189 3.56 -3.44 -0.21
C PHE A 189 3.07 -2.09 -0.77
N ALA A 190 3.98 -1.14 -0.83
CA ALA A 190 3.89 0.02 -1.69
C ALA A 190 4.39 -0.32 -3.10
N THR A 191 4.17 0.56 -4.07
CA THR A 191 4.55 0.32 -5.47
C THR A 191 6.06 0.13 -5.64
N ASP A 192 6.86 0.86 -4.88
CA ASP A 192 8.33 0.74 -4.86
C ASP A 192 8.80 -0.57 -4.24
N GLN A 193 8.21 -1.03 -3.14
CA GLN A 193 8.52 -2.36 -2.58
C GLN A 193 8.15 -3.49 -3.55
N ALA A 194 7.01 -3.35 -4.26
CA ALA A 194 6.62 -4.30 -5.31
C ALA A 194 7.64 -4.35 -6.44
N TYR A 195 8.17 -3.20 -6.84
CA TYR A 195 9.23 -3.12 -7.84
C TYR A 195 10.58 -3.66 -7.34
N MET A 196 10.97 -3.36 -6.09
CA MET A 196 12.18 -3.96 -5.50
C MET A 196 12.13 -5.50 -5.59
N ARG A 197 10.99 -6.07 -5.19
CA ARG A 197 10.79 -7.52 -5.26
C ARG A 197 10.76 -8.03 -6.70
N LEU A 198 10.13 -7.29 -7.61
CA LEU A 198 10.15 -7.63 -9.04
C LEU A 198 11.59 -7.70 -9.57
N LYS A 199 12.43 -6.71 -9.27
CA LYS A 199 13.84 -6.69 -9.65
C LYS A 199 14.61 -7.92 -9.16
N ASP A 200 14.30 -8.41 -7.98
CA ASP A 200 14.97 -9.59 -7.40
C ASP A 200 14.47 -10.91 -8.02
N GLN A 201 13.21 -10.95 -8.44
CA GLN A 201 12.58 -12.19 -8.91
C GLN A 201 12.59 -12.34 -10.44
N LEU A 202 12.39 -11.24 -11.19
CA LEU A 202 12.27 -11.26 -12.64
C LEU A 202 13.49 -11.90 -13.35
N PRO A 203 14.74 -11.68 -12.92
CA PRO A 203 15.92 -12.33 -13.53
C PRO A 203 15.92 -13.86 -13.48
N ARG A 204 15.13 -14.45 -12.58
CA ARG A 204 15.04 -15.92 -12.43
C ARG A 204 14.21 -16.57 -13.54
N PHE A 205 13.30 -15.83 -14.17
CA PHE A 205 12.48 -16.31 -15.26
C PHE A 205 13.20 -16.05 -16.58
N HIS A 206 13.63 -17.10 -17.25
CA HIS A 206 14.45 -16.99 -18.48
C HIS A 206 13.63 -16.59 -19.69
N ARG A 207 12.31 -16.84 -19.68
CA ARG A 207 11.38 -16.52 -20.78
C ARG A 207 10.16 -15.75 -20.27
N PRO A 208 10.33 -14.53 -19.73
CA PRO A 208 9.19 -13.73 -19.33
C PRO A 208 8.43 -13.26 -20.58
N LEU A 209 7.14 -13.57 -20.67
CA LEU A 209 6.25 -13.11 -21.75
C LEU A 209 5.69 -11.74 -21.45
N ALA A 210 5.35 -11.52 -20.17
CA ALA A 210 4.85 -10.23 -19.70
C ALA A 210 5.19 -9.99 -18.24
N VAL A 211 5.25 -8.71 -17.89
CA VAL A 211 5.31 -8.19 -16.51
C VAL A 211 4.07 -7.34 -16.28
N VAL A 212 3.26 -7.73 -15.32
CA VAL A 212 2.06 -6.97 -14.91
C VAL A 212 2.32 -6.36 -13.54
N MET A 213 2.42 -5.03 -13.48
CA MET A 213 2.60 -4.27 -12.25
C MET A 213 1.29 -3.60 -11.84
N LEU A 214 0.81 -3.89 -10.65
CA LEU A 214 -0.34 -3.19 -10.08
C LEU A 214 0.06 -1.78 -9.66
N PHE A 215 -0.75 -0.81 -10.07
CA PHE A 215 -0.78 0.53 -9.48
C PHE A 215 -2.23 0.96 -9.26
N SER A 216 -2.58 1.33 -8.03
CA SER A 216 -3.87 1.93 -7.70
C SER A 216 -3.65 3.34 -7.13
N PRO A 217 -4.28 4.38 -7.71
CA PRO A 217 -4.21 5.75 -7.17
C PRO A 217 -4.70 5.83 -5.72
N ALA A 218 -5.69 5.04 -5.37
CA ALA A 218 -6.25 4.99 -4.01
C ALA A 218 -5.32 4.30 -2.98
N LEU A 219 -4.21 3.71 -3.42
CA LEU A 219 -3.16 3.13 -2.57
C LEU A 219 -1.87 3.94 -2.60
N PHE A 220 -1.86 5.08 -3.32
CA PHE A 220 -0.68 5.93 -3.50
C PHE A 220 -0.08 6.42 -2.17
N TRP A 221 -0.89 6.63 -1.13
CA TRP A 221 -0.42 7.02 0.19
C TRP A 221 0.65 6.08 0.77
N LYS A 222 0.65 4.80 0.37
CA LYS A 222 1.68 3.84 0.79
C LYS A 222 3.07 4.20 0.26
N ASN A 223 3.14 4.82 -0.91
CA ASN A 223 4.40 5.26 -1.54
C ASN A 223 5.04 6.47 -0.84
N LEU A 224 4.33 7.06 0.13
CA LEU A 224 4.80 8.21 0.92
C LEU A 224 5.29 7.78 2.31
N GLN A 225 5.18 6.50 2.66
CA GLN A 225 5.58 5.98 3.94
C GLN A 225 7.08 5.71 3.97
N VAL A 226 7.79 6.37 4.88
CA VAL A 226 9.24 6.24 5.06
C VAL A 226 9.64 5.31 6.23
N ASP A 227 8.65 4.82 6.97
CA ASP A 227 8.80 3.83 8.05
C ASP A 227 9.01 2.39 7.53
N ARG A 228 9.12 2.24 6.23
CA ARG A 228 9.44 1.02 5.49
C ARG A 228 10.60 1.26 4.52
N PRO A 229 11.33 0.22 4.06
CA PRO A 229 12.28 0.37 2.98
C PRO A 229 11.60 0.94 1.74
N HIS A 230 12.19 1.94 1.13
CA HIS A 230 11.62 2.70 0.01
C HIS A 230 12.71 3.16 -0.97
N PHE A 231 12.30 3.68 -2.12
CA PHE A 231 13.21 4.36 -3.03
C PHE A 231 13.21 5.87 -2.77
N GLY A 232 14.42 6.43 -2.70
CA GLY A 232 14.66 7.86 -2.80
C GLY A 232 14.83 8.31 -4.27
N PRO A 233 15.25 9.57 -4.47
CA PRO A 233 15.55 10.10 -5.80
C PRO A 233 16.50 9.20 -6.59
N GLY A 234 16.27 9.06 -7.91
CA GLY A 234 17.07 8.20 -8.77
C GLY A 234 16.90 6.70 -8.52
N LEU A 235 15.82 6.29 -7.85
CA LEU A 235 15.57 4.90 -7.43
C LEU A 235 16.71 4.31 -6.58
N VAL A 236 17.33 5.15 -5.76
CA VAL A 236 18.32 4.71 -4.76
C VAL A 236 17.57 4.13 -3.57
N TRP A 237 17.87 2.88 -3.22
CA TRP A 237 17.27 2.21 -2.07
C TRP A 237 17.59 2.93 -0.76
N GLN A 238 16.58 3.10 0.09
CA GLN A 238 16.68 3.69 1.41
C GLN A 238 16.12 2.70 2.45
N PRO A 239 16.78 2.53 3.60
CA PRO A 239 16.21 1.76 4.70
C PRO A 239 14.99 2.44 5.30
N ALA A 240 14.19 1.66 6.03
CA ALA A 240 13.12 2.21 6.85
C ALA A 240 13.68 3.27 7.83
N ARG A 241 13.05 4.44 7.88
CA ARG A 241 13.40 5.47 8.87
C ARG A 241 12.63 5.23 10.15
N PRO A 242 13.28 5.18 11.31
CA PRO A 242 12.56 5.07 12.56
C PRO A 242 11.73 6.33 12.78
N THR A 243 10.44 6.15 13.02
CA THR A 243 9.50 7.21 13.36
C THR A 243 9.08 7.09 14.84
N LEU A 244 8.68 8.19 15.45
CA LEU A 244 8.06 8.13 16.76
C LEU A 244 6.66 7.51 16.63
N ARG A 245 6.31 6.58 17.49
CA ARG A 245 4.98 5.94 17.49
C ARG A 245 3.85 6.94 17.67
N LEU A 246 4.06 7.97 18.46
CA LEU A 246 3.10 9.06 18.62
C LEU A 246 2.90 9.83 17.31
N THR A 247 3.95 10.05 16.52
CA THR A 247 3.84 10.65 15.19
C THR A 247 3.03 9.76 14.24
N GLU A 248 3.25 8.44 14.26
CA GLU A 248 2.46 7.49 13.48
C GLU A 248 0.97 7.53 13.86
N ILE A 249 0.68 7.58 15.17
CA ILE A 249 -0.71 7.72 15.66
C ILE A 249 -1.32 9.04 15.21
N ALA A 250 -0.57 10.14 15.32
CA ALA A 250 -1.02 11.45 14.86
C ALA A 250 -1.30 11.47 13.35
N HIS A 251 -0.44 10.88 12.53
CA HIS A 251 -0.66 10.72 11.08
C HIS A 251 -1.87 9.83 10.75
N ARG A 252 -2.13 8.80 11.55
CA ARG A 252 -3.34 7.97 11.38
C ARG A 252 -4.61 8.72 11.76
N ALA A 253 -4.54 9.58 12.78
CA ALA A 253 -5.66 10.42 13.21
C ALA A 253 -5.91 11.59 12.24
N VAL A 254 -4.83 12.19 11.73
CA VAL A 254 -4.86 13.32 10.79
C VAL A 254 -3.87 13.04 9.65
N PRO A 255 -4.26 12.29 8.61
CA PRO A 255 -3.38 11.86 7.52
C PRO A 255 -3.11 13.01 6.54
N TYR A 256 -2.62 14.15 7.06
CA TYR A 256 -2.23 15.29 6.24
C TYR A 256 -0.88 15.04 5.58
N LEU A 257 -0.79 15.37 4.30
CA LEU A 257 0.42 15.31 3.50
C LEU A 257 0.70 16.69 2.86
N SER A 258 1.92 17.13 2.91
CA SER A 258 2.36 18.37 2.28
C SER A 258 2.45 18.21 0.75
N ASP A 259 2.38 19.33 0.03
CA ASP A 259 2.59 19.35 -1.41
C ASP A 259 3.95 18.78 -1.83
N ALA A 260 4.99 19.01 -1.03
CA ALA A 260 6.33 18.51 -1.29
C ALA A 260 6.41 16.99 -1.17
N GLU A 261 5.79 16.41 -0.13
CA GLU A 261 5.73 14.95 0.05
C GLU A 261 4.96 14.29 -1.09
N ILE A 262 3.80 14.86 -1.46
CA ILE A 262 2.98 14.34 -2.56
C ILE A 262 3.76 14.41 -3.88
N GLU A 263 4.44 15.54 -4.16
CA GLU A 263 5.22 15.67 -5.40
C GLU A 263 6.40 14.69 -5.44
N ALA A 264 7.15 14.55 -4.36
CA ALA A 264 8.23 13.57 -4.27
C ALA A 264 7.71 12.13 -4.51
N GLY A 265 6.57 11.78 -3.92
CA GLY A 265 5.92 10.49 -4.15
C GLY A 265 5.45 10.30 -5.59
N VAL A 266 4.90 11.33 -6.23
CA VAL A 266 4.50 11.29 -7.64
C VAL A 266 5.71 11.03 -8.54
N GLN A 267 6.82 11.73 -8.34
CA GLN A 267 8.04 11.56 -9.13
C GLN A 267 8.64 10.17 -8.92
N MET A 268 8.71 9.70 -7.67
CA MET A 268 9.20 8.36 -7.35
C MET A 268 8.30 7.29 -7.99
N THR A 269 6.98 7.41 -7.86
CA THR A 269 6.05 6.44 -8.45
C THR A 269 6.16 6.40 -9.98
N ARG A 270 6.26 7.55 -10.65
CA ARG A 270 6.51 7.62 -12.09
C ARG A 270 7.82 6.91 -12.47
N ALA A 271 8.88 7.15 -11.71
CA ALA A 271 10.19 6.53 -11.97
C ALA A 271 10.10 5.00 -11.84
N VAL A 272 9.45 4.50 -10.79
CA VAL A 272 9.23 3.05 -10.57
C VAL A 272 8.43 2.42 -11.70
N LEU A 273 7.32 3.03 -12.10
CA LEU A 273 6.46 2.48 -13.16
C LEU A 273 7.18 2.47 -14.52
N ARG A 274 7.92 3.53 -14.86
CA ARG A 274 8.74 3.57 -16.07
C ARG A 274 9.86 2.53 -16.03
N ALA A 275 10.53 2.37 -14.90
CA ALA A 275 11.57 1.36 -14.73
C ALA A 275 10.99 -0.06 -14.87
N THR A 276 9.79 -0.32 -14.34
CA THR A 276 9.09 -1.59 -14.55
C THR A 276 8.87 -1.91 -16.03
N LEU A 277 8.38 -0.93 -16.79
CA LEU A 277 8.17 -1.08 -18.25
C LEU A 277 9.50 -1.25 -19.00
N ALA A 278 10.54 -0.54 -18.59
CA ALA A 278 11.87 -0.67 -19.18
C ALA A 278 12.50 -2.05 -18.91
N ASP A 279 12.41 -2.54 -17.67
CA ASP A 279 12.92 -3.87 -17.28
C ASP A 279 12.18 -5.00 -18.01
N ALA A 280 10.87 -4.87 -18.20
CA ALA A 280 10.09 -5.81 -19.00
C ALA A 280 10.60 -5.83 -20.45
N ARG A 281 10.68 -4.64 -21.08
CA ARG A 281 11.15 -4.49 -22.46
C ARG A 281 12.57 -5.02 -22.67
N ALA A 282 13.48 -4.73 -21.75
CA ALA A 282 14.86 -5.20 -21.80
C ALA A 282 14.99 -6.74 -21.80
N ARG A 283 13.92 -7.43 -21.38
CA ARG A 283 13.83 -8.90 -21.40
C ARG A 283 12.93 -9.45 -22.52
N GLY A 284 12.53 -8.60 -23.48
CA GLY A 284 11.61 -8.97 -24.55
C GLY A 284 10.19 -9.27 -24.09
N ALA A 285 9.81 -8.83 -22.89
CA ALA A 285 8.50 -9.05 -22.30
C ALA A 285 7.59 -7.82 -22.48
N GLU A 286 6.27 -8.06 -22.60
CA GLU A 286 5.27 -7.01 -22.59
C GLU A 286 5.12 -6.44 -21.18
N GLY A 287 5.22 -5.11 -21.03
CA GLY A 287 5.01 -4.41 -19.77
C GLY A 287 3.58 -3.87 -19.66
N VAL A 288 2.87 -4.19 -18.58
CA VAL A 288 1.51 -3.70 -18.33
C VAL A 288 1.43 -3.09 -16.94
N ILE A 289 1.06 -1.82 -16.87
CA ILE A 289 0.65 -1.18 -15.61
C ILE A 289 -0.85 -1.41 -15.47
N LEU A 290 -1.24 -2.21 -14.52
CA LEU A 290 -2.63 -2.58 -14.25
C LEU A 290 -3.22 -1.64 -13.19
N THR A 291 -4.32 -0.96 -13.53
CA THR A 291 -5.00 0.00 -12.66
C THR A 291 -6.47 -0.38 -12.50
N PRO A 292 -6.82 -1.30 -11.58
CA PRO A 292 -8.21 -1.55 -11.23
C PRO A 292 -8.75 -0.41 -10.38
N VAL A 293 -9.95 0.05 -10.69
CA VAL A 293 -10.61 1.16 -9.99
C VAL A 293 -12.07 0.82 -9.74
N PHE A 294 -12.56 1.10 -8.53
CA PHE A 294 -13.99 0.98 -8.23
C PHE A 294 -14.71 2.25 -8.68
N THR A 295 -15.77 2.09 -9.45
CA THR A 295 -16.55 3.20 -10.02
C THR A 295 -17.86 3.43 -9.28
N PRO A 296 -18.26 4.72 -9.07
CA PRO A 296 -17.51 5.92 -9.47
C PRO A 296 -16.22 6.09 -8.67
N GLU A 297 -15.14 6.55 -9.36
CA GLU A 297 -13.87 6.87 -8.71
C GLU A 297 -14.01 8.14 -7.86
N GLU A 298 -13.31 8.18 -6.73
CA GLU A 298 -13.13 9.39 -5.94
C GLU A 298 -12.39 10.46 -6.73
N PRO A 299 -12.82 11.75 -6.67
CA PRO A 299 -12.16 12.84 -7.43
C PRO A 299 -10.66 12.94 -7.18
N GLY A 300 -10.21 12.73 -5.94
CA GLY A 300 -8.79 12.71 -5.59
C GLY A 300 -8.02 11.54 -6.25
N ALA A 301 -8.63 10.36 -6.38
CA ALA A 301 -8.04 9.23 -7.07
C ALA A 301 -7.91 9.49 -8.58
N VAL A 302 -8.93 10.08 -9.19
CA VAL A 302 -8.90 10.50 -10.61
C VAL A 302 -7.78 11.52 -10.84
N ALA A 303 -7.67 12.53 -9.97
CA ALA A 303 -6.62 13.56 -10.06
C ALA A 303 -5.21 12.95 -9.95
N LEU A 304 -4.99 12.04 -9.00
CA LEU A 304 -3.73 11.32 -8.84
C LEU A 304 -3.42 10.43 -10.05
N ARG A 305 -4.40 9.69 -10.56
CA ARG A 305 -4.23 8.86 -11.76
C ARG A 305 -3.78 9.71 -12.95
N ARG A 306 -4.48 10.80 -13.21
CA ARG A 306 -4.11 11.75 -14.29
C ARG A 306 -2.70 12.31 -14.07
N ARG A 307 -2.40 12.75 -12.85
CA ARG A 307 -1.10 13.32 -12.53
C ARG A 307 0.02 12.30 -12.67
N ILE A 308 -0.15 11.06 -12.23
CA ILE A 308 0.91 10.04 -12.23
C ILE A 308 1.04 9.39 -13.61
N LEU A 309 -0.06 8.92 -14.18
CA LEU A 309 -0.06 8.11 -15.39
C LEU A 309 -0.18 8.96 -16.65
N ASP A 310 -1.24 9.77 -16.81
CA ASP A 310 -1.50 10.50 -18.06
C ASP A 310 -0.43 11.57 -18.29
N GLN A 311 -0.22 12.48 -17.33
CA GLN A 311 0.84 13.50 -17.41
C GLN A 311 2.25 12.90 -17.34
N GLY A 312 2.38 11.70 -16.77
CA GLY A 312 3.61 10.93 -16.77
C GLY A 312 3.93 10.25 -18.10
N GLY A 313 2.99 10.23 -19.07
CA GLY A 313 3.13 9.49 -20.32
C GLY A 313 3.31 7.97 -20.09
N ILE A 314 2.73 7.44 -19.04
CA ILE A 314 2.84 6.02 -18.65
C ILE A 314 1.61 5.28 -19.17
N PRO A 315 1.75 4.34 -20.13
CA PRO A 315 0.63 3.54 -20.60
C PRO A 315 0.14 2.60 -19.50
N TYR A 316 -1.18 2.46 -19.39
CA TYR A 316 -1.80 1.60 -18.37
C TYR A 316 -3.10 0.94 -18.87
N LEU A 317 -3.46 -0.15 -18.24
CA LEU A 317 -4.74 -0.84 -18.41
C LEU A 317 -5.66 -0.44 -17.26
N LEU A 318 -6.62 0.45 -17.55
CA LEU A 318 -7.67 0.82 -16.61
C LEU A 318 -8.76 -0.25 -16.62
N VAL A 319 -9.12 -0.77 -15.45
CA VAL A 319 -10.19 -1.76 -15.30
C VAL A 319 -11.22 -1.25 -14.31
N PRO A 320 -12.38 -0.76 -14.78
CA PRO A 320 -13.45 -0.31 -13.91
C PRO A 320 -14.13 -1.51 -13.24
N LEU A 321 -14.36 -1.40 -11.94
CA LEU A 321 -15.04 -2.38 -11.10
C LEU A 321 -16.28 -1.76 -10.47
N ASP A 322 -17.33 -2.56 -10.32
CA ASP A 322 -18.51 -2.15 -9.57
C ASP A 322 -18.22 -2.10 -8.07
N GLN A 323 -18.74 -1.09 -7.36
CA GLN A 323 -18.54 -0.93 -5.91
C GLN A 323 -19.02 -2.14 -5.09
N THR A 324 -20.02 -2.89 -5.60
CA THR A 324 -20.54 -4.10 -4.93
C THR A 324 -19.64 -5.32 -5.08
N TRP A 325 -18.60 -5.24 -5.90
CA TRP A 325 -17.62 -6.34 -6.09
C TRP A 325 -16.47 -6.25 -5.10
N ARG A 326 -16.79 -5.88 -3.87
CA ARG A 326 -15.85 -5.85 -2.73
C ARG A 326 -16.14 -7.00 -1.78
N ILE A 327 -15.10 -7.54 -1.18
CA ILE A 327 -15.24 -8.47 -0.06
C ILE A 327 -15.84 -7.71 1.12
N GLN A 328 -16.95 -8.22 1.64
CA GLN A 328 -17.65 -7.60 2.75
C GLN A 328 -16.73 -7.39 3.96
N GLY A 329 -16.70 -6.16 4.47
CA GLY A 329 -15.90 -5.78 5.63
C GLY A 329 -14.39 -5.70 5.41
N ASP A 330 -13.92 -5.91 4.16
CA ASP A 330 -12.49 -5.87 3.84
C ASP A 330 -12.13 -4.86 2.73
N GLY A 331 -12.99 -4.69 1.74
CA GLY A 331 -12.83 -3.72 0.66
C GLY A 331 -11.97 -4.19 -0.53
N HIS A 332 -11.30 -5.35 -0.45
CA HIS A 332 -10.60 -5.94 -1.60
C HIS A 332 -11.60 -6.40 -2.68
N PRO A 333 -11.17 -6.52 -3.95
CA PRO A 333 -12.00 -7.12 -4.99
C PRO A 333 -12.41 -8.54 -4.62
N ASP A 334 -13.70 -8.84 -4.75
CA ASP A 334 -14.25 -10.17 -4.58
C ASP A 334 -13.93 -11.06 -5.81
N PRO A 335 -14.33 -12.34 -5.85
CA PRO A 335 -14.08 -13.20 -7.02
C PRO A 335 -14.62 -12.66 -8.34
N ARG A 336 -15.72 -11.86 -8.33
CA ARG A 336 -16.28 -11.22 -9.54
C ARG A 336 -15.35 -10.12 -10.04
N GLY A 337 -14.93 -9.23 -9.14
CA GLY A 337 -13.98 -8.16 -9.47
C GLY A 337 -12.65 -8.72 -9.96
N ALA A 338 -12.11 -9.73 -9.28
CA ALA A 338 -10.87 -10.37 -9.70
C ALA A 338 -10.98 -11.05 -11.07
N ARG A 339 -12.13 -11.63 -11.39
CA ARG A 339 -12.41 -12.24 -12.71
C ARG A 339 -12.39 -11.19 -13.81
N VAL A 340 -13.07 -10.06 -13.63
CA VAL A 340 -13.10 -8.97 -14.62
C VAL A 340 -11.70 -8.42 -14.87
N VAL A 341 -10.90 -8.25 -13.82
CA VAL A 341 -9.49 -7.84 -13.96
C VAL A 341 -8.69 -8.90 -14.71
N GLY A 342 -8.87 -10.18 -14.37
CA GLY A 342 -8.20 -11.29 -15.05
C GLY A 342 -8.54 -11.38 -16.53
N GLU A 343 -9.80 -11.16 -16.89
CA GLU A 343 -10.28 -11.13 -18.29
C GLU A 343 -9.65 -9.96 -19.07
N ALA A 344 -9.65 -8.76 -18.49
CA ALA A 344 -9.06 -7.58 -19.11
C ALA A 344 -7.54 -7.75 -19.35
N VAL A 345 -6.81 -8.28 -18.35
CA VAL A 345 -5.37 -8.55 -18.48
C VAL A 345 -5.11 -9.64 -19.53
N ALA A 346 -5.89 -10.73 -19.53
CA ALA A 346 -5.75 -11.80 -20.52
C ALA A 346 -6.02 -11.28 -21.93
N ALA A 347 -7.08 -10.49 -22.13
CA ALA A 347 -7.40 -9.88 -23.42
C ALA A 347 -6.26 -8.95 -23.90
N ARG A 348 -5.70 -8.14 -23.02
CA ARG A 348 -4.57 -7.23 -23.33
C ARG A 348 -3.30 -7.99 -23.71
N LEU A 349 -3.04 -9.13 -23.05
CA LEU A 349 -1.83 -9.91 -23.30
C LEU A 349 -1.95 -10.91 -24.44
N LYS A 350 -3.15 -11.36 -24.80
CA LYS A 350 -3.37 -12.39 -25.82
C LYS A 350 -2.61 -12.17 -27.13
N PRO A 351 -2.54 -10.95 -27.72
CA PRO A 351 -1.79 -10.69 -28.95
C PRO A 351 -0.27 -10.87 -28.80
N HIS A 352 0.24 -10.84 -27.57
CA HIS A 352 1.67 -10.93 -27.24
C HIS A 352 2.10 -12.35 -26.81
N ILE A 353 1.17 -13.30 -26.77
CA ILE A 353 1.45 -14.70 -26.39
C ILE A 353 1.68 -15.52 -27.67
N PRO A 354 2.91 -16.02 -27.89
CA PRO A 354 3.18 -16.90 -29.05
C PRO A 354 2.33 -18.18 -29.02
N PRO A 355 1.91 -18.71 -30.19
CA PRO A 355 1.00 -19.84 -30.24
C PRO A 355 1.47 -21.12 -29.51
N ASN A 356 2.77 -21.31 -29.32
CA ASN A 356 3.35 -22.49 -28.67
C ASN A 356 3.94 -22.20 -27.31
N SER A 357 3.34 -21.26 -26.58
CA SER A 357 3.82 -20.82 -25.24
C SER A 357 3.38 -21.73 -24.10
N ALA A 358 2.62 -22.81 -24.38
CA ALA A 358 2.25 -23.75 -23.32
C ALA A 358 3.50 -24.39 -22.71
N CYS A 359 3.63 -24.32 -21.41
CA CYS A 359 4.61 -25.10 -20.69
C CYS A 359 4.18 -26.56 -20.70
N ARG A 360 4.95 -27.45 -21.31
CA ARG A 360 4.73 -28.88 -21.12
C ARG A 360 5.03 -29.15 -19.65
N SER A 361 3.99 -29.39 -18.84
CA SER A 361 4.16 -29.94 -17.50
C SER A 361 4.96 -31.21 -17.64
N GLY A 362 6.21 -31.20 -17.20
CA GLY A 362 6.97 -32.43 -16.99
C GLY A 362 6.11 -33.33 -16.10
N SER A 363 5.70 -34.44 -16.62
CA SER A 363 5.04 -35.55 -15.94
C SER A 363 5.83 -35.99 -14.71
#